data_3a2968c3b454daca9df4c0e2f0cfca0c
#
_entry.id   3a2968c3b454daca9df4c0e2f0cfca0c
#
_cell.length_a   1.000
_cell.length_b   1.000
_cell.length_c   1.000
_cell.angle_alpha   90.00
_cell.angle_beta   90.00
_cell.angle_gamma   90.00
#
_symmetry.space_group_name_H-M   'P 1'
#
loop_
_entity.id
_entity.type
_entity.pdbx_description
1 polymer ?
#
loop_
_entity_poly.entity_id
_entity_poly.type
_entity_poly.pdbx_seq_one_letter_code
_entity_poly.pdbx_strand_id
1 'polypeptide(L)'
;MDNIVENVLRELEFQAGLVLGTYGISADLKSIQNFLNKTSIETDLKEASHVIFRTHFIRKALTRDDAEDACYNLMMLWDYCSKSTNHAYNEILSESIDKLLEVTNKRADTVKNRHLRVLELNKMKWSIDAIAADTGYSRRQISRVINGHTKD
;
A
#
# COMPACT_ATOMS: atom_id res chain seq x y z
N MET A 1 -4.64 2.44 15.60
CA MET A 1 -4.98 2.66 14.18
C MET A 1 -6.02 3.75 14.09
N ASP A 2 -5.89 4.63 13.13
CA ASP A 2 -6.87 5.69 12.92
C ASP A 2 -8.21 5.11 12.47
N ASN A 3 -9.32 5.55 13.08
CA ASN A 3 -10.66 5.04 12.77
C ASN A 3 -11.08 5.32 11.32
N ILE A 4 -10.62 6.43 10.76
CA ILE A 4 -10.94 6.80 9.37
C ILE A 4 -10.30 5.80 8.42
N VAL A 5 -9.04 5.47 8.63
CA VAL A 5 -8.32 4.49 7.81
C VAL A 5 -9.01 3.13 7.89
N GLU A 6 -9.30 2.65 9.10
CA GLU A 6 -9.96 1.36 9.29
C GLU A 6 -11.34 1.31 8.63
N ASN A 7 -12.13 2.37 8.74
CA ASN A 7 -13.44 2.43 8.12
C ASN A 7 -13.35 2.35 6.59
N VAL A 8 -12.42 3.05 5.98
CA VAL A 8 -12.20 3.00 4.53
C VAL A 8 -11.79 1.60 4.09
N LEU A 9 -10.85 0.98 4.81
CA LEU A 9 -10.41 -0.37 4.51
C LEU A 9 -11.56 -1.38 4.59
N ARG A 10 -12.41 -1.27 5.61
CA ARG A 10 -13.59 -2.13 5.76
C ARG A 10 -14.59 -1.96 4.62
N GLU A 11 -14.86 -0.73 4.22
CA GLU A 11 -15.78 -0.46 3.12
C GLU A 11 -15.27 -1.03 1.80
N LEU A 12 -13.97 -0.86 1.52
CA LEU A 12 -13.34 -1.43 0.33
C LEU A 12 -13.39 -2.96 0.35
N GLU A 13 -13.08 -3.56 1.48
CA GLU A 13 -13.14 -5.02 1.64
C GLU A 13 -14.57 -5.55 1.48
N PHE A 14 -15.55 -4.82 1.97
CA PHE A 14 -16.95 -5.18 1.81
C PHE A 14 -17.33 -5.22 0.31
N GLN A 15 -16.99 -4.18 -0.43
CA GLN A 15 -17.28 -4.12 -1.86
C GLN A 15 -16.53 -5.22 -2.64
N ALA A 16 -15.27 -5.44 -2.32
CA ALA A 16 -14.50 -6.53 -2.93
C ALA A 16 -15.10 -7.90 -2.57
N GLY A 17 -15.55 -8.06 -1.34
CA GLY A 17 -16.20 -9.29 -0.87
C GLY A 17 -17.51 -9.60 -1.62
N LEU A 18 -18.28 -8.58 -1.97
CA LEU A 18 -19.47 -8.75 -2.79
C LEU A 18 -19.13 -9.32 -4.17
N VAL A 19 -18.08 -8.79 -4.79
CA VAL A 19 -17.61 -9.29 -6.09
C VAL A 19 -17.12 -10.73 -5.97
N LEU A 20 -16.27 -11.01 -5.00
CA LEU A 20 -15.74 -12.37 -4.77
C LEU A 20 -16.86 -13.37 -4.48
N GLY A 21 -17.88 -12.94 -3.74
CA GLY A 21 -19.03 -13.76 -3.43
C GLY A 21 -19.79 -14.23 -4.67
N THR A 22 -19.82 -13.41 -5.73
CA THR A 22 -20.47 -13.81 -7.00
C THR A 22 -19.74 -14.99 -7.66
N TYR A 23 -18.46 -15.18 -7.35
CA TYR A 23 -17.65 -16.30 -7.83
C TYR A 23 -17.54 -17.44 -6.81
N GLY A 24 -18.22 -17.33 -5.68
CA GLY A 24 -18.13 -18.32 -4.61
C GLY A 24 -16.80 -18.33 -3.87
N ILE A 25 -16.09 -17.20 -3.85
CA ILE A 25 -14.77 -17.07 -3.26
C ILE A 25 -14.85 -16.28 -1.96
N SER A 26 -14.21 -16.77 -0.91
CA SER A 26 -14.12 -16.06 0.37
C SER A 26 -13.17 -14.88 0.28
N ALA A 27 -13.51 -13.76 0.95
CA ALA A 27 -12.71 -12.55 0.97
C ALA A 27 -11.60 -12.61 2.02
N ASP A 28 -10.70 -13.56 1.89
CA ASP A 28 -9.54 -13.71 2.75
C ASP A 28 -8.28 -13.89 1.90
N LEU A 29 -7.13 -13.59 2.49
CA LEU A 29 -5.86 -13.59 1.78
C LEU A 29 -5.54 -14.95 1.14
N LYS A 30 -5.81 -16.03 1.85
CA LYS A 30 -5.54 -17.37 1.37
C LYS A 30 -6.36 -17.70 0.13
N SER A 31 -7.64 -17.36 0.14
CA SER A 31 -8.56 -17.65 -0.97
C SER A 31 -8.24 -16.85 -2.22
N ILE A 32 -7.81 -15.58 -2.07
CA ILE A 32 -7.52 -14.71 -3.22
C ILE A 32 -6.10 -14.84 -3.75
N GLN A 33 -5.23 -15.48 -3.02
CA GLN A 33 -3.81 -15.56 -3.36
C GLN A 33 -3.56 -16.16 -4.75
N ASN A 34 -4.37 -17.14 -5.14
CA ASN A 34 -4.24 -17.82 -6.43
C ASN A 34 -4.65 -16.94 -7.62
N PHE A 35 -5.36 -15.83 -7.37
CA PHE A 35 -5.86 -14.97 -8.45
C PHE A 35 -4.98 -13.76 -8.72
N LEU A 36 -4.05 -13.44 -7.83
CA LEU A 36 -3.21 -12.24 -7.95
C LEU A 36 -2.31 -12.26 -9.19
N ASN A 37 -1.81 -13.44 -9.55
CA ASN A 37 -0.86 -13.60 -10.65
C ASN A 37 -1.48 -14.21 -11.92
N LYS A 38 -2.78 -14.47 -11.91
CA LYS A 38 -3.46 -15.02 -13.08
C LYS A 38 -3.75 -13.91 -14.10
N THR A 39 -3.46 -14.17 -15.36
CA THR A 39 -3.69 -13.21 -16.45
C THR A 39 -5.01 -13.44 -17.18
N SER A 40 -5.53 -14.66 -17.12
CA SER A 40 -6.74 -15.05 -17.88
C SER A 40 -7.93 -15.26 -16.93
N ILE A 41 -8.23 -14.24 -16.13
CA ILE A 41 -9.39 -14.23 -15.23
C ILE A 41 -10.22 -12.97 -15.47
N GLU A 42 -11.46 -12.98 -14.99
CA GLU A 42 -12.34 -11.83 -15.07
C GLU A 42 -11.71 -10.61 -14.40
N THR A 43 -11.84 -9.45 -15.03
CA THR A 43 -11.23 -8.20 -14.56
C THR A 43 -11.70 -7.83 -13.15
N ASP A 44 -13.01 -7.94 -12.89
CA ASP A 44 -13.58 -7.62 -11.58
C ASP A 44 -13.09 -8.55 -10.48
N LEU A 45 -12.90 -9.84 -10.79
CA LEU A 45 -12.33 -10.80 -9.86
C LEU A 45 -10.90 -10.44 -9.51
N LYS A 46 -10.10 -10.08 -10.50
CA LYS A 46 -8.72 -9.66 -10.30
C LYS A 46 -8.63 -8.39 -9.46
N GLU A 47 -9.46 -7.39 -9.78
CA GLU A 47 -9.52 -6.13 -9.02
C GLU A 47 -9.90 -6.38 -7.56
N ALA A 48 -10.96 -7.16 -7.31
CA ALA A 48 -11.39 -7.48 -5.95
C ALA A 48 -10.30 -8.21 -5.17
N SER A 49 -9.59 -9.13 -5.81
CA SER A 49 -8.47 -9.85 -5.19
C SER A 49 -7.35 -8.89 -4.79
N HIS A 50 -7.00 -7.95 -5.64
CA HIS A 50 -5.99 -6.94 -5.33
C HIS A 50 -6.43 -5.99 -4.22
N VAL A 51 -7.71 -5.62 -4.15
CA VAL A 51 -8.24 -4.80 -3.06
C VAL A 51 -8.05 -5.53 -1.72
N ILE A 52 -8.45 -6.78 -1.62
CA ILE A 52 -8.27 -7.58 -0.40
C ILE A 52 -6.79 -7.71 -0.03
N PHE A 53 -5.93 -7.97 -1.01
CA PHE A 53 -4.49 -8.07 -0.80
C PHE A 53 -3.92 -6.77 -0.22
N ARG A 54 -4.21 -5.62 -0.84
CA ARG A 54 -3.66 -4.33 -0.43
C ARG A 54 -4.19 -3.87 0.92
N THR A 55 -5.48 -4.04 1.19
CA THR A 55 -6.05 -3.68 2.51
C THR A 55 -5.42 -4.50 3.62
N HIS A 56 -5.16 -5.79 3.38
CA HIS A 56 -4.47 -6.64 4.35
C HIS A 56 -3.08 -6.09 4.69
N PHE A 57 -2.29 -5.75 3.68
CA PHE A 57 -0.92 -5.27 3.89
C PHE A 57 -0.87 -3.85 4.47
N ILE A 58 -1.84 -2.99 4.17
CA ILE A 58 -1.96 -1.69 4.82
C ILE A 58 -2.16 -1.88 6.33
N ARG A 59 -3.10 -2.73 6.75
CA ARG A 59 -3.32 -3.03 8.17
C ARG A 59 -2.06 -3.58 8.83
N LYS A 60 -1.42 -4.51 8.18
CA LYS A 60 -0.20 -5.13 8.70
C LYS A 60 0.91 -4.10 8.88
N ALA A 61 1.10 -3.22 7.92
CA ALA A 61 2.09 -2.16 7.99
C ALA A 61 1.78 -1.16 9.12
N LEU A 62 0.52 -0.76 9.27
CA LEU A 62 0.11 0.15 10.34
C LEU A 62 0.30 -0.49 11.72
N THR A 63 0.05 -1.79 11.84
CA THR A 63 0.26 -2.53 13.10
C THR A 63 1.73 -2.56 13.49
N ARG A 64 2.65 -2.60 12.50
CA ARG A 64 4.10 -2.55 12.74
C ARG A 64 4.63 -1.12 12.84
N ASP A 65 3.78 -0.12 12.74
CA ASP A 65 4.17 1.29 12.64
C ASP A 65 5.13 1.56 11.47
N ASP A 66 4.95 0.84 10.37
CA ASP A 66 5.71 1.02 9.14
C ASP A 66 4.94 1.95 8.19
N ALA A 67 5.10 3.24 8.39
CA ALA A 67 4.41 4.27 7.62
C ALA A 67 4.76 4.23 6.14
N GLU A 68 6.00 3.89 5.81
CA GLU A 68 6.47 3.78 4.43
C GLU A 68 5.71 2.71 3.65
N ASP A 69 5.63 1.50 4.24
CA ASP A 69 4.96 0.38 3.60
C ASP A 69 3.45 0.61 3.53
N ALA A 70 2.87 1.22 4.58
CA ALA A 70 1.46 1.60 4.58
C ALA A 70 1.14 2.59 3.45
N CYS A 71 1.95 3.63 3.29
CA CYS A 71 1.78 4.62 2.23
C CYS A 71 1.92 4.00 0.84
N TYR A 72 2.91 3.15 0.66
CA TYR A 72 3.12 2.46 -0.61
C TYR A 72 1.88 1.65 -1.00
N ASN A 73 1.39 0.83 -0.08
CA ASN A 73 0.21 -0.01 -0.34
C ASN A 73 -1.05 0.83 -0.56
N LEU A 74 -1.20 1.94 0.16
CA LEU A 74 -2.33 2.85 -0.04
C LEU A 74 -2.30 3.50 -1.43
N MET A 75 -1.12 3.91 -1.90
CA MET A 75 -0.96 4.48 -3.23
C MET A 75 -1.27 3.45 -4.33
N MET A 76 -0.85 2.21 -4.15
CA MET A 76 -1.16 1.13 -5.07
C MET A 76 -2.65 0.83 -5.11
N LEU A 77 -3.29 0.83 -3.94
CA LEU A 77 -4.74 0.65 -3.83
C LEU A 77 -5.49 1.79 -4.53
N TRP A 78 -5.05 3.04 -4.33
CA TRP A 78 -5.59 4.21 -5.01
C TRP A 78 -5.50 4.06 -6.53
N ASP A 79 -4.33 3.67 -7.04
CA ASP A 79 -4.12 3.49 -8.47
C ASP A 79 -5.06 2.43 -9.05
N TYR A 80 -5.19 1.29 -8.37
CA TYR A 80 -6.13 0.24 -8.77
C TYR A 80 -7.56 0.73 -8.80
N CYS A 81 -8.01 1.38 -7.74
CA CYS A 81 -9.39 1.83 -7.60
C CYS A 81 -9.75 2.93 -8.60
N SER A 82 -8.80 3.81 -8.91
CA SER A 82 -9.03 4.90 -9.87
C SER A 82 -9.19 4.39 -11.30
N LYS A 83 -8.61 3.25 -11.62
CA LYS A 83 -8.69 2.62 -12.94
C LYS A 83 -9.81 1.57 -13.04
N SER A 84 -10.44 1.24 -11.92
CA SER A 84 -11.46 0.21 -11.88
C SER A 84 -12.76 0.67 -12.54
N THR A 85 -13.44 -0.27 -13.19
CA THR A 85 -14.81 -0.06 -13.68
C THR A 85 -15.85 -0.13 -12.55
N ASN A 86 -15.47 -0.60 -11.38
CA ASN A 86 -16.33 -0.64 -10.19
C ASN A 86 -16.26 0.71 -9.49
N HIS A 87 -17.24 1.57 -9.76
CA HIS A 87 -17.29 2.93 -9.22
C HIS A 87 -17.39 3.00 -7.70
N ALA A 88 -17.84 1.92 -7.04
CA ALA A 88 -17.93 1.87 -5.58
C ALA A 88 -16.57 2.08 -4.92
N TYR A 89 -15.51 1.50 -5.47
CA TYR A 89 -14.16 1.71 -4.95
C TYR A 89 -13.74 3.18 -5.03
N ASN A 90 -14.02 3.80 -6.18
CA ASN A 90 -13.69 5.19 -6.42
C ASN A 90 -14.44 6.13 -5.49
N GLU A 91 -15.73 5.89 -5.29
CA GLU A 91 -16.55 6.70 -4.39
C GLU A 91 -16.04 6.64 -2.95
N ILE A 92 -15.74 5.45 -2.45
CA ILE A 92 -15.22 5.25 -1.10
C ILE A 92 -13.92 6.03 -0.89
N LEU A 93 -12.99 5.92 -1.83
CA LEU A 93 -11.70 6.60 -1.74
C LEU A 93 -11.85 8.11 -1.94
N SER A 94 -12.68 8.56 -2.86
CA SER A 94 -12.86 9.99 -3.14
C SER A 94 -13.43 10.76 -1.94
N GLU A 95 -14.37 10.16 -1.22
CA GLU A 95 -14.94 10.79 -0.02
C GLU A 95 -13.94 10.93 1.12
N SER A 96 -12.95 10.04 1.18
CA SER A 96 -12.04 9.91 2.30
C SER A 96 -10.59 10.26 1.95
N ILE A 97 -10.29 10.47 0.66
CA ILE A 97 -8.89 10.62 0.21
C ILE A 97 -8.19 11.79 0.88
N ASP A 98 -8.86 12.92 1.04
CA ASP A 98 -8.26 14.09 1.66
C ASP A 98 -7.85 13.81 3.10
N LYS A 99 -8.71 13.12 3.86
CA LYS A 99 -8.44 12.73 5.23
C LYS A 99 -7.37 11.65 5.32
N LEU A 100 -7.40 10.68 4.40
CA LEU A 100 -6.36 9.65 4.32
C LEU A 100 -5.00 10.28 4.01
N LEU A 101 -4.96 11.21 3.09
CA LEU A 101 -3.75 11.94 2.75
C LEU A 101 -3.29 12.79 3.92
N GLU A 102 -4.18 13.44 4.62
CA GLU A 102 -3.84 14.23 5.80
C GLU A 102 -3.19 13.36 6.90
N VAL A 103 -3.78 12.19 7.17
CA VAL A 103 -3.25 11.27 8.18
C VAL A 103 -1.92 10.66 7.74
N THR A 104 -1.77 10.34 6.47
CA THR A 104 -0.58 9.64 5.94
C THR A 104 0.49 10.59 5.42
N ASN A 105 0.14 11.79 4.92
CA ASN A 105 1.08 12.70 4.27
C ASN A 105 2.17 13.24 5.19
N LYS A 106 1.87 13.54 6.44
CA LYS A 106 2.90 13.95 7.39
C LYS A 106 3.99 12.91 7.50
N ARG A 107 3.58 11.62 7.49
CA ARG A 107 4.51 10.48 7.53
C ARG A 107 5.11 10.22 6.16
N ALA A 108 4.32 10.33 5.09
CA ALA A 108 4.76 10.12 3.72
C ALA A 108 5.81 11.15 3.28
N ASP A 109 5.61 12.43 3.59
CA ASP A 109 6.57 13.47 3.26
C ASP A 109 7.91 13.23 3.97
N THR A 110 7.86 12.85 5.24
CA THR A 110 9.07 12.52 6.00
C THR A 110 9.78 11.32 5.39
N VAL A 111 9.04 10.28 5.04
CA VAL A 111 9.59 9.06 4.41
C VAL A 111 10.18 9.39 3.05
N LYS A 112 9.45 10.14 2.22
CA LYS A 112 9.92 10.56 0.90
C LYS A 112 11.22 11.36 1.01
N ASN A 113 11.28 12.31 1.93
CA ASN A 113 12.47 13.12 2.15
C ASN A 113 13.66 12.28 2.61
N ARG A 114 13.44 11.29 3.47
CA ARG A 114 14.48 10.35 3.88
C ARG A 114 14.99 9.51 2.70
N HIS A 115 14.08 9.02 1.85
CA HIS A 115 14.46 8.26 0.66
C HIS A 115 15.33 9.09 -0.28
N LEU A 116 14.92 10.32 -0.55
CA LEU A 116 15.71 11.24 -1.37
C LEU A 116 17.06 11.49 -0.76
N ARG A 117 17.13 11.65 0.56
CA ARG A 117 18.38 11.83 1.29
C ARG A 117 19.31 10.63 1.15
N VAL A 118 18.76 9.41 1.29
CA VAL A 118 19.54 8.18 1.09
C VAL A 118 20.12 8.12 -0.31
N LEU A 119 19.32 8.40 -1.33
CA LEU A 119 19.78 8.38 -2.72
C LEU A 119 20.83 9.44 -3.00
N GLU A 120 20.66 10.62 -2.44
CA GLU A 120 21.64 11.71 -2.56
C GLU A 120 22.99 11.33 -1.94
N LEU A 121 22.98 10.84 -0.70
CA LEU A 121 24.20 10.42 -0.01
C LEU A 121 24.87 9.23 -0.69
N ASN A 122 24.08 8.31 -1.24
CA ASN A 122 24.62 7.21 -2.04
C ASN A 122 25.33 7.71 -3.30
N LYS A 123 24.76 8.71 -3.97
CA LYS A 123 25.40 9.38 -5.12
C LYS A 123 26.75 10.01 -4.73
N MET A 124 26.83 10.55 -3.51
CA MET A 124 28.06 11.14 -2.97
C MET A 124 29.05 10.09 -2.45
N LYS A 125 28.72 8.81 -2.64
CA LYS A 125 29.55 7.65 -2.24
C LYS A 125 29.76 7.51 -0.75
N TRP A 126 28.78 7.93 0.05
CA TRP A 126 28.80 7.68 1.48
C TRP A 126 28.65 6.19 1.77
N SER A 127 29.27 5.73 2.83
CA SER A 127 29.07 4.34 3.28
C SER A 127 27.65 4.12 3.82
N ILE A 128 27.19 2.87 3.78
CA ILE A 128 25.88 2.52 4.33
C ILE A 128 25.78 2.90 5.80
N ASP A 129 26.84 2.69 6.58
CA ASP A 129 26.87 3.05 8.00
C ASP A 129 26.74 4.55 8.22
N ALA A 130 27.40 5.36 7.39
CA ALA A 130 27.30 6.82 7.45
C ALA A 130 25.88 7.30 7.07
N ILE A 131 25.29 6.71 6.06
CA ILE A 131 23.91 7.01 5.64
C ILE A 131 22.93 6.62 6.75
N ALA A 132 23.13 5.47 7.39
CA ALA A 132 22.29 5.03 8.50
C ALA A 132 22.35 6.02 9.67
N ALA A 133 23.53 6.52 10.01
CA ALA A 133 23.71 7.51 11.06
C ALA A 133 23.00 8.84 10.74
N ASP A 134 23.04 9.26 9.48
CA ASP A 134 22.41 10.52 9.03
C ASP A 134 20.88 10.43 8.98
N THR A 135 20.35 9.33 8.43
CA THR A 135 18.92 9.21 8.13
C THR A 135 18.10 8.52 9.23
N GLY A 136 18.76 7.81 10.11
CA GLY A 136 18.09 6.99 11.12
C GLY A 136 17.53 5.66 10.58
N TYR A 137 17.76 5.35 9.31
CA TYR A 137 17.36 4.07 8.73
C TYR A 137 18.33 2.96 9.10
N SER A 138 17.80 1.73 9.17
CA SER A 138 18.64 0.54 9.29
C SER A 138 19.42 0.30 7.98
N ARG A 139 20.49 -0.48 8.06
CA ARG A 139 21.24 -0.89 6.86
C ARG A 139 20.36 -1.60 5.84
N ARG A 140 19.44 -2.42 6.31
CA ARG A 140 18.47 -3.14 5.45
C ARG A 140 17.55 -2.18 4.71
N GLN A 141 17.01 -1.18 5.40
CA GLN A 141 16.16 -0.16 4.78
C GLN A 141 16.93 0.64 3.73
N ILE A 142 18.17 1.00 4.00
CA ILE A 142 19.03 1.72 3.07
C ILE A 142 19.28 0.89 1.81
N SER A 143 19.62 -0.38 1.96
CA SER A 143 19.80 -1.30 0.82
C SER A 143 18.54 -1.40 -0.03
N ARG A 144 17.37 -1.49 0.60
CA ARG A 144 16.08 -1.52 -0.12
C ARG A 144 15.86 -0.25 -0.94
N VAL A 145 16.13 0.91 -0.37
CA VAL A 145 15.98 2.20 -1.05
C VAL A 145 16.92 2.29 -2.25
N ILE A 146 18.21 1.98 -2.04
CA ILE A 146 19.22 2.04 -3.10
C ILE A 146 18.90 1.07 -4.24
N ASN A 147 18.44 -0.13 -3.92
CA ASN A 147 18.16 -1.17 -4.90
C ASN A 147 16.74 -1.11 -5.48
N GLY A 148 15.93 -0.14 -5.05
CA GLY A 148 14.57 0.00 -5.54
C GLY A 148 13.59 -1.07 -5.06
N HIS A 149 13.91 -1.78 -3.98
CA HIS A 149 13.08 -2.86 -3.43
C HIS A 149 11.98 -2.38 -2.50
N THR A 150 11.80 -1.07 -2.36
CA THR A 150 10.73 -0.49 -1.54
C THR A 150 9.35 -0.67 -2.18
N LYS A 151 9.27 -1.27 -3.34
CA LYS A 151 8.03 -1.41 -4.14
C LYS A 151 7.23 -2.65 -3.83
N ASP A 152 7.64 -3.43 -2.90
CA ASP A 152 6.87 -4.61 -2.55
C ASP A 152 6.86 -4.86 -1.07
#